data_f8f5ffb5e9190ccec900e6d4abec68f6
#
_entry.id   f8f5ffb5e9190ccec900e6d4abec68f6
#
_cell.length_a   1.000
_cell.length_b   1.000
_cell.length_c   1.000
_cell.angle_alpha   90.00
_cell.angle_beta   90.00
_cell.angle_gamma   90.00
#
_symmetry.space_group_name_H-M   'P 1'
#
loop_
_entity.id
_entity.type
_entity.pdbx_description
1 polymer ?
#
loop_
_entity_poly.entity_id
_entity_poly.type
_entity_poly.pdbx_seq_one_letter_code
_entity_poly.pdbx_strand_id
1 'polypeptide(L)'
;MHLYALILALAVIIPGSAYDTWRSFDVDPLLAEAVVWPEVERYSRLQDALETAANYGTYITTGGGPDFSIGLFQMKPSFVEKMEKAWMRSGLARQYELWFDTADNATARRIRISRLQKEEWQVIYVGVFLRLLYASYGSFNKKGERTQEGIETLPVKEQVLLAATAYNRGVVWAAPGYGNLDRLREHASEKHFHYAFIPSARTKRYCYATLAWKHYKKIAR
;
A
#
# COMPACT_ATOMS: atom_id res chain seq x y z
N MET A 1 -31.96 16.82 27.91
CA MET A 1 -32.09 16.58 26.45
C MET A 1 -30.69 16.28 25.93
N HIS A 2 -30.33 14.97 25.79
CA HIS A 2 -29.06 14.57 25.20
C HIS A 2 -29.25 14.43 23.70
N LEU A 3 -28.61 15.33 22.98
CA LEU A 3 -28.52 15.28 21.53
C LEU A 3 -27.48 14.22 21.17
N TYR A 4 -27.90 12.98 20.98
CA TYR A 4 -27.06 11.95 20.38
C TYR A 4 -26.88 12.33 18.91
N ALA A 5 -25.71 12.91 18.61
CA ALA A 5 -25.26 13.04 17.24
C ALA A 5 -25.08 11.64 16.67
N LEU A 6 -26.05 11.21 15.87
CA LEU A 6 -25.98 10.00 15.07
C LEU A 6 -24.94 10.25 13.96
N ILE A 7 -23.67 10.03 14.26
CA ILE A 7 -22.64 9.96 13.23
C ILE A 7 -22.93 8.64 12.49
N LEU A 8 -23.68 8.73 11.41
CA LEU A 8 -23.74 7.69 10.40
C LEU A 8 -22.30 7.56 9.86
N ALA A 9 -21.57 6.58 10.38
CA ALA A 9 -20.38 6.09 9.75
C ALA A 9 -20.80 5.54 8.40
N LEU A 10 -20.73 6.37 7.35
CA LEU A 10 -20.83 5.89 5.98
C LEU A 10 -19.76 4.82 5.83
N ALA A 11 -20.17 3.58 5.66
CA ALA A 11 -19.24 2.49 5.41
C ALA A 11 -18.40 2.90 4.20
N VAL A 12 -17.12 3.02 4.40
CA VAL A 12 -16.19 3.29 3.31
C VAL A 12 -16.15 2.03 2.45
N ILE A 13 -16.58 2.15 1.21
CA ILE A 13 -16.67 1.03 0.26
C ILE A 13 -15.59 1.24 -0.79
N ILE A 14 -14.79 0.22 -1.03
CA ILE A 14 -13.85 0.21 -2.15
C ILE A 14 -14.68 0.18 -3.45
N PRO A 15 -14.47 1.10 -4.41
CA PRO A 15 -15.25 1.16 -5.62
C PRO A 15 -15.12 -0.10 -6.46
N GLY A 16 -16.16 -0.54 -7.12
CA GLY A 16 -16.11 -1.69 -8.04
C GLY A 16 -15.09 -1.52 -9.18
N SER A 17 -14.88 -0.30 -9.65
CA SER A 17 -13.86 0.06 -10.63
C SER A 17 -12.42 -0.24 -10.17
N ALA A 18 -12.18 -0.33 -8.87
CA ALA A 18 -10.87 -0.71 -8.34
C ALA A 18 -10.48 -2.13 -8.75
N TYR A 19 -11.44 -3.04 -8.77
CA TYR A 19 -11.20 -4.43 -9.17
C TYR A 19 -10.73 -4.55 -10.62
N ASP A 20 -11.32 -3.78 -11.53
CA ASP A 20 -10.91 -3.81 -12.94
C ASP A 20 -9.52 -3.19 -13.10
N THR A 21 -9.23 -2.13 -12.38
CA THR A 21 -7.88 -1.54 -12.33
C THR A 21 -6.85 -2.56 -11.81
N TRP A 22 -7.11 -3.28 -10.73
CA TRP A 22 -6.17 -4.28 -10.22
C TRP A 22 -5.98 -5.45 -11.17
N ARG A 23 -7.05 -5.92 -11.83
CA ARG A 23 -6.93 -6.93 -12.91
C ARG A 23 -6.05 -6.45 -14.06
N SER A 24 -6.12 -5.18 -14.43
CA SER A 24 -5.25 -4.63 -15.49
C SER A 24 -3.76 -4.62 -15.12
N PHE A 25 -3.45 -4.73 -13.82
CA PHE A 25 -2.08 -4.95 -13.31
C PHE A 25 -1.74 -6.43 -13.10
N ASP A 26 -2.54 -7.38 -13.59
CA ASP A 26 -2.39 -8.83 -13.32
C ASP A 26 -2.36 -9.14 -11.80
N VAL A 27 -3.18 -8.46 -11.02
CA VAL A 27 -3.30 -8.61 -9.58
C VAL A 27 -4.68 -9.15 -9.23
N ASP A 28 -4.74 -10.13 -8.33
CA ASP A 28 -6.02 -10.60 -7.78
C ASP A 28 -6.70 -9.47 -6.98
N PRO A 29 -7.90 -9.01 -7.39
CA PRO A 29 -8.60 -7.93 -6.72
C PRO A 29 -8.94 -8.22 -5.26
N LEU A 30 -9.27 -9.47 -4.92
CA LEU A 30 -9.59 -9.84 -3.54
C LEU A 30 -8.34 -9.77 -2.65
N LEU A 31 -7.18 -10.13 -3.20
CA LEU A 31 -5.91 -9.97 -2.50
C LEU A 31 -5.58 -8.49 -2.32
N ALA A 32 -5.73 -7.67 -3.37
CA ALA A 32 -5.47 -6.23 -3.30
C ALA A 32 -6.35 -5.55 -2.26
N GLU A 33 -7.65 -5.83 -2.27
CA GLU A 33 -8.59 -5.35 -1.25
C GLU A 33 -8.16 -5.77 0.15
N ALA A 34 -7.88 -7.05 0.35
CA ALA A 34 -7.48 -7.56 1.66
C ALA A 34 -6.22 -6.88 2.20
N VAL A 35 -5.25 -6.59 1.33
CA VAL A 35 -4.00 -5.94 1.71
C VAL A 35 -4.23 -4.53 2.26
N VAL A 36 -5.11 -3.75 1.68
CA VAL A 36 -5.37 -2.36 2.11
C VAL A 36 -6.48 -2.24 3.15
N TRP A 37 -7.28 -3.29 3.35
CA TRP A 37 -8.46 -3.24 4.21
C TRP A 37 -8.22 -2.74 5.64
N PRO A 38 -7.15 -3.10 6.34
CA PRO A 38 -6.92 -2.57 7.68
C PRO A 38 -6.81 -1.05 7.74
N GLU A 39 -6.31 -0.41 6.68
CA GLU A 39 -6.28 1.06 6.59
C GLU A 39 -7.66 1.63 6.26
N VAL A 40 -8.41 0.99 5.36
CA VAL A 40 -9.79 1.37 5.04
C VAL A 40 -10.68 1.35 6.30
N GLU A 41 -10.55 0.30 7.12
CA GLU A 41 -11.29 0.14 8.37
C GLU A 41 -10.90 1.20 9.42
N ARG A 42 -9.64 1.68 9.38
CA ARG A 42 -9.11 2.74 10.25
C ARG A 42 -9.41 4.14 9.75
N TYR A 43 -9.72 4.31 8.46
CA TYR A 43 -9.77 5.59 7.79
C TYR A 43 -10.68 6.62 8.47
N SER A 44 -10.19 7.84 8.60
CA SER A 44 -10.93 9.00 9.10
C SER A 44 -10.66 10.22 8.22
N ARG A 45 -11.70 10.74 7.58
CA ARG A 45 -11.59 11.93 6.72
C ARG A 45 -11.00 13.15 7.44
N LEU A 46 -11.34 13.35 8.72
CA LEU A 46 -10.79 14.46 9.48
C LEU A 46 -9.30 14.32 9.73
N GLN A 47 -8.86 13.11 10.11
CA GLN A 47 -7.44 12.79 10.29
C GLN A 47 -6.67 12.98 8.98
N ASP A 48 -7.19 12.43 7.89
CA ASP A 48 -6.58 12.53 6.56
C ASP A 48 -6.39 13.98 6.12
N ALA A 49 -7.38 14.85 6.34
CA ALA A 49 -7.27 16.28 6.00
C ALA A 49 -6.17 16.98 6.79
N LEU A 50 -6.01 16.68 8.09
CA LEU A 50 -4.96 17.25 8.94
C LEU A 50 -3.57 16.76 8.54
N GLU A 51 -3.41 15.46 8.29
CA GLU A 51 -2.15 14.84 7.87
C GLU A 51 -1.73 15.32 6.48
N THR A 52 -2.69 15.46 5.56
CA THR A 52 -2.44 16.00 4.22
C THR A 52 -1.96 17.46 4.28
N ALA A 53 -2.61 18.32 5.08
CA ALA A 53 -2.20 19.71 5.23
C ALA A 53 -0.76 19.82 5.80
N ALA A 54 -0.39 18.98 6.76
CA ALA A 54 0.96 18.93 7.31
C ALA A 54 2.00 18.51 6.25
N ASN A 55 1.67 17.54 5.39
CA ASN A 55 2.55 17.12 4.29
C ASN A 55 2.78 18.22 3.25
N TYR A 56 1.78 19.06 2.96
CA TYR A 56 1.93 20.19 2.05
C TYR A 56 3.01 21.17 2.50
N GLY A 57 3.08 21.46 3.81
CA GLY A 57 4.02 22.44 4.36
C GLY A 57 5.47 21.98 4.35
N THR A 58 5.74 20.70 4.44
CA THR A 58 7.09 20.16 4.64
C THR A 58 7.59 19.30 3.49
N TYR A 59 6.86 18.24 3.13
CA TYR A 59 7.30 17.32 2.09
C TYR A 59 7.47 18.00 0.73
N ILE A 60 6.56 18.89 0.32
CA ILE A 60 6.67 19.58 -0.97
C ILE A 60 7.90 20.48 -1.02
N THR A 61 8.16 21.24 0.04
CA THR A 61 9.22 22.26 0.05
C THR A 61 10.61 21.66 0.20
N THR A 62 10.78 20.70 1.09
CA THR A 62 12.09 20.19 1.51
C THR A 62 12.37 18.76 1.06
N GLY A 63 11.36 18.00 0.64
CA GLY A 63 11.47 16.56 0.39
C GLY A 63 11.57 15.73 1.67
N GLY A 64 11.48 16.37 2.84
CA GLY A 64 11.56 15.74 4.16
C GLY A 64 10.48 16.26 5.10
N GLY A 65 10.64 15.98 6.40
CA GLY A 65 9.69 16.37 7.44
C GLY A 65 8.70 15.26 7.78
N PRO A 66 7.56 15.59 8.41
CA PRO A 66 6.52 14.62 8.72
C PRO A 66 6.05 13.92 7.44
N ASP A 67 6.05 12.60 7.46
CA ASP A 67 5.65 11.74 6.36
C ASP A 67 4.34 11.04 6.75
N PHE A 68 3.28 11.84 6.87
CA PHE A 68 1.96 11.34 7.23
C PHE A 68 1.30 10.62 6.06
N SER A 69 0.48 9.66 6.37
CA SER A 69 -0.29 8.90 5.39
C SER A 69 -1.42 9.75 4.80
N ILE A 70 -1.76 9.53 3.53
CA ILE A 70 -2.78 10.27 2.80
C ILE A 70 -3.79 9.31 2.19
N GLY A 71 -5.05 9.68 2.26
CA GLY A 71 -6.17 9.08 1.56
C GLY A 71 -6.65 7.75 2.14
N LEU A 72 -7.59 7.15 1.45
CA LEU A 72 -8.32 5.95 1.88
C LEU A 72 -7.39 4.78 2.26
N PHE A 73 -6.34 4.56 1.50
CA PHE A 73 -5.40 3.46 1.72
C PHE A 73 -4.18 3.87 2.54
N GLN A 74 -4.17 5.09 3.10
CA GLN A 74 -3.19 5.59 4.05
C GLN A 74 -1.74 5.42 3.56
N MET A 75 -1.47 5.88 2.32
CA MET A 75 -0.13 5.81 1.73
C MET A 75 0.71 7.02 2.10
N LYS A 76 1.96 6.77 2.49
CA LYS A 76 2.93 7.82 2.78
C LYS A 76 3.56 8.37 1.49
N PRO A 77 3.74 9.69 1.35
CA PRO A 77 4.38 10.27 0.17
C PRO A 77 5.78 9.71 -0.12
N SER A 78 6.60 9.48 0.91
CA SER A 78 7.93 8.89 0.74
C SER A 78 7.88 7.43 0.26
N PHE A 79 6.87 6.67 0.69
CA PHE A 79 6.65 5.30 0.23
C PHE A 79 6.29 5.28 -1.26
N VAL A 80 5.37 6.16 -1.67
CA VAL A 80 4.95 6.27 -3.07
C VAL A 80 6.10 6.75 -3.96
N GLU A 81 6.92 7.70 -3.48
CA GLU A 81 8.11 8.13 -4.22
C GLU A 81 9.08 6.98 -4.49
N LYS A 82 9.32 6.13 -3.51
CA LYS A 82 10.15 4.94 -3.68
C LYS A 82 9.54 3.96 -4.67
N MET A 83 8.20 3.77 -4.63
CA MET A 83 7.49 2.94 -5.61
C MET A 83 7.63 3.49 -7.03
N GLU A 84 7.38 4.78 -7.26
CA GLU A 84 7.51 5.42 -8.56
C GLU A 84 8.92 5.23 -9.13
N LYS A 85 9.96 5.47 -8.32
CA LYS A 85 11.36 5.25 -8.69
C LYS A 85 11.66 3.78 -9.02
N ALA A 86 11.14 2.84 -8.24
CA ALA A 86 11.31 1.41 -8.49
C ALA A 86 10.58 0.96 -9.76
N TRP A 87 9.36 1.44 -9.96
CA TRP A 87 8.55 1.18 -11.15
C TRP A 87 9.25 1.60 -12.44
N MET A 88 9.77 2.82 -12.48
CA MET A 88 10.49 3.34 -13.64
C MET A 88 11.77 2.56 -13.96
N ARG A 89 12.41 1.94 -12.97
CA ARG A 89 13.63 1.13 -13.15
C ARG A 89 13.37 -0.33 -13.48
N SER A 90 12.19 -0.86 -13.17
CA SER A 90 11.87 -2.29 -13.29
C SER A 90 11.53 -2.74 -14.73
N GLY A 91 11.29 -1.82 -15.66
CA GLY A 91 10.75 -2.12 -17.00
C GLY A 91 9.22 -2.26 -17.03
N LEU A 92 8.55 -2.33 -15.88
CA LEU A 92 7.08 -2.42 -15.79
C LEU A 92 6.39 -1.18 -16.35
N ALA A 93 7.05 0.00 -16.30
CA ALA A 93 6.53 1.22 -16.87
C ALA A 93 6.16 1.07 -18.36
N ARG A 94 7.00 0.36 -19.14
CA ARG A 94 6.72 0.06 -20.56
C ARG A 94 5.63 -1.00 -20.72
N GLN A 95 5.63 -2.02 -19.89
CA GLN A 95 4.66 -3.12 -19.97
C GLN A 95 3.23 -2.65 -19.72
N TYR A 96 3.04 -1.73 -18.75
CA TYR A 96 1.73 -1.24 -18.34
C TYR A 96 1.43 0.18 -18.85
N GLU A 97 2.28 0.73 -19.71
CA GLU A 97 2.14 2.09 -20.28
C GLU A 97 1.89 3.18 -19.20
N LEU A 98 2.52 3.01 -18.03
CA LEU A 98 2.38 3.92 -16.90
C LEU A 98 3.73 4.52 -16.51
N TRP A 99 3.85 5.85 -16.61
CA TRP A 99 5.09 6.58 -16.33
C TRP A 99 4.90 7.58 -15.18
N PHE A 100 5.93 7.68 -14.37
CA PHE A 100 6.00 8.63 -13.28
C PHE A 100 7.16 9.62 -13.46
N ASP A 101 6.92 10.88 -13.09
CA ASP A 101 8.02 11.84 -12.92
C ASP A 101 8.73 11.51 -11.59
N THR A 102 9.97 11.07 -11.70
CA THR A 102 10.81 10.70 -10.55
C THR A 102 11.83 11.79 -10.15
N ALA A 103 11.70 12.99 -10.72
CA ALA A 103 12.54 14.10 -10.35
C ALA A 103 12.41 14.45 -8.86
N ASP A 104 13.52 14.82 -8.24
CA ASP A 104 13.53 15.27 -6.85
C ASP A 104 13.38 16.80 -6.79
N ASN A 105 12.17 17.27 -7.06
CA ASN A 105 11.82 18.67 -7.01
C ASN A 105 10.41 18.91 -6.48
N ALA A 106 10.11 20.15 -6.13
CA ALA A 106 8.82 20.54 -5.55
C ALA A 106 7.63 20.24 -6.47
N THR A 107 7.81 20.30 -7.78
CA THR A 107 6.74 20.03 -8.77
C THR A 107 6.35 18.55 -8.75
N ALA A 108 7.32 17.63 -8.86
CA ALA A 108 7.07 16.20 -8.80
C ALA A 108 6.46 15.80 -7.46
N ARG A 109 6.94 16.36 -6.33
CA ARG A 109 6.35 16.13 -5.00
C ARG A 109 4.91 16.61 -4.89
N ARG A 110 4.59 17.78 -5.45
CA ARG A 110 3.21 18.31 -5.49
C ARG A 110 2.26 17.41 -6.31
N ILE A 111 2.72 16.94 -7.47
CA ILE A 111 1.95 15.99 -8.30
C ILE A 111 1.67 14.71 -7.52
N ARG A 112 2.64 14.17 -6.80
CA ARG A 112 2.49 12.96 -5.97
C ARG A 112 1.45 13.15 -4.87
N ILE A 113 1.49 14.26 -4.13
CA ILE A 113 0.46 14.58 -3.13
C ILE A 113 -0.92 14.69 -3.80
N SER A 114 -1.04 15.40 -4.92
CA SER A 114 -2.30 15.52 -5.67
C SER A 114 -2.87 14.17 -6.13
N ARG A 115 -2.01 13.23 -6.51
CA ARG A 115 -2.41 11.85 -6.83
C ARG A 115 -2.91 11.12 -5.59
N LEU A 116 -2.19 11.20 -4.48
CA LEU A 116 -2.56 10.56 -3.23
C LEU A 116 -3.90 11.03 -2.64
N GLN A 117 -4.34 12.24 -2.98
CA GLN A 117 -5.66 12.75 -2.60
C GLN A 117 -6.81 12.20 -3.45
N LYS A 118 -6.51 11.49 -4.53
CA LYS A 118 -7.50 10.95 -5.47
C LYS A 118 -7.59 9.43 -5.32
N GLU A 119 -8.78 8.94 -5.08
CA GLU A 119 -9.03 7.52 -4.84
C GLU A 119 -8.61 6.64 -6.03
N GLU A 120 -8.87 7.08 -7.27
CA GLU A 120 -8.44 6.38 -8.48
C GLU A 120 -6.93 6.20 -8.54
N TRP A 121 -6.14 7.19 -8.10
CA TRP A 121 -4.70 7.08 -8.06
C TRP A 121 -4.19 6.17 -6.94
N GLN A 122 -4.88 6.15 -5.81
CA GLN A 122 -4.53 5.21 -4.74
C GLN A 122 -4.78 3.77 -5.18
N VAL A 123 -5.86 3.50 -5.91
CA VAL A 123 -6.13 2.19 -6.53
C VAL A 123 -5.01 1.79 -7.48
N ILE A 124 -4.56 2.70 -8.36
CA ILE A 124 -3.42 2.48 -9.26
C ILE A 124 -2.15 2.16 -8.44
N TYR A 125 -1.85 2.92 -7.39
CA TYR A 125 -0.66 2.69 -6.56
C TYR A 125 -0.68 1.34 -5.83
N VAL A 126 -1.85 0.81 -5.45
CA VAL A 126 -1.95 -0.57 -4.91
C VAL A 126 -1.58 -1.59 -5.99
N GLY A 127 -2.05 -1.42 -7.23
CA GLY A 127 -1.66 -2.27 -8.36
C GLY A 127 -0.14 -2.21 -8.61
N VAL A 128 0.42 -1.00 -8.69
CA VAL A 128 1.87 -0.76 -8.82
C VAL A 128 2.65 -1.44 -7.69
N PHE A 129 2.18 -1.28 -6.44
CA PHE A 129 2.78 -1.91 -5.27
C PHE A 129 2.87 -3.43 -5.43
N LEU A 130 1.74 -4.08 -5.71
CA LEU A 130 1.69 -5.54 -5.78
C LEU A 130 2.49 -6.09 -6.96
N ARG A 131 2.47 -5.43 -8.11
CA ARG A 131 3.31 -5.83 -9.26
C ARG A 131 4.80 -5.69 -8.98
N LEU A 132 5.22 -4.61 -8.33
CA LEU A 132 6.61 -4.46 -7.87
C LEU A 132 6.98 -5.54 -6.86
N LEU A 133 6.08 -5.83 -5.91
CA LEU A 133 6.29 -6.86 -4.92
C LEU A 133 6.53 -8.22 -5.60
N TYR A 134 5.68 -8.61 -6.56
CA TYR A 134 5.82 -9.85 -7.31
C TYR A 134 7.13 -9.89 -8.11
N ALA A 135 7.47 -8.81 -8.80
CA ALA A 135 8.72 -8.73 -9.55
C ALA A 135 9.97 -8.80 -8.65
N SER A 136 9.89 -8.28 -7.42
CA SER A 136 11.04 -8.24 -6.49
C SER A 136 11.34 -9.60 -5.86
N TYR A 137 10.34 -10.45 -5.67
CA TYR A 137 10.49 -11.73 -4.99
C TYR A 137 10.51 -12.94 -5.95
N GLY A 138 10.54 -12.71 -7.27
CA GLY A 138 10.79 -13.75 -8.26
C GLY A 138 12.23 -13.67 -8.77
N SER A 139 13.01 -14.75 -8.66
CA SER A 139 14.33 -14.82 -9.27
C SER A 139 14.28 -15.57 -10.58
N PHE A 140 14.99 -15.04 -11.59
CA PHE A 140 15.14 -15.66 -12.89
C PHE A 140 16.63 -15.83 -13.20
N ASN A 141 17.01 -16.95 -13.83
CA ASN A 141 18.36 -17.15 -14.33
C ASN A 141 18.59 -16.37 -15.65
N LYS A 142 19.82 -16.43 -16.16
CA LYS A 142 20.19 -15.77 -17.43
C LYS A 142 19.40 -16.27 -18.65
N LYS A 143 18.72 -17.42 -18.56
CA LYS A 143 17.86 -17.98 -19.61
C LYS A 143 16.40 -17.58 -19.45
N GLY A 144 16.05 -16.77 -18.44
CA GLY A 144 14.68 -16.38 -18.13
C GLY A 144 13.87 -17.46 -17.41
N GLU A 145 14.51 -18.54 -16.94
CA GLU A 145 13.86 -19.58 -16.15
C GLU A 145 13.78 -19.13 -14.68
N ARG A 146 12.62 -19.34 -14.04
CA ARG A 146 12.42 -18.99 -12.64
C ARG A 146 13.26 -19.90 -11.76
N THR A 147 14.15 -19.34 -10.97
CA THR A 147 15.05 -20.06 -10.04
C THR A 147 14.63 -19.98 -8.59
N GLN A 148 13.70 -19.08 -8.24
CA GLN A 148 13.16 -18.92 -6.91
C GLN A 148 11.65 -18.67 -6.97
N GLU A 149 10.89 -19.28 -6.05
CA GLU A 149 9.46 -19.02 -5.91
C GLU A 149 9.21 -17.53 -5.64
N GLY A 150 8.30 -16.94 -6.42
CA GLY A 150 7.78 -15.59 -6.18
C GLY A 150 6.57 -15.63 -5.26
N ILE A 151 6.19 -14.50 -4.71
CA ILE A 151 4.99 -14.41 -3.84
C ILE A 151 3.74 -14.90 -4.56
N GLU A 152 3.59 -14.62 -5.84
CA GLU A 152 2.43 -15.01 -6.65
C GLU A 152 2.28 -16.53 -6.87
N THR A 153 3.31 -17.34 -6.57
CA THR A 153 3.25 -18.81 -6.68
C THR A 153 2.96 -19.49 -5.34
N LEU A 154 2.99 -18.75 -4.25
CA LEU A 154 2.73 -19.27 -2.91
C LEU A 154 1.22 -19.54 -2.71
N PRO A 155 0.84 -20.35 -1.72
CA PRO A 155 -0.56 -20.47 -1.31
C PRO A 155 -1.17 -19.09 -1.01
N VAL A 156 -2.42 -18.86 -1.41
CA VAL A 156 -3.09 -17.56 -1.31
C VAL A 156 -3.04 -16.95 0.10
N LYS A 157 -3.12 -17.78 1.14
CA LYS A 157 -2.96 -17.31 2.52
C LYS A 157 -1.60 -16.64 2.73
N GLU A 158 -0.54 -17.24 2.24
CA GLU A 158 0.81 -16.75 2.38
C GLU A 158 1.01 -15.49 1.54
N GLN A 159 0.46 -15.47 0.32
CA GLN A 159 0.46 -14.26 -0.51
C GLN A 159 -0.16 -13.07 0.23
N VAL A 160 -1.36 -13.21 0.81
CA VAL A 160 -2.03 -12.15 1.57
C VAL A 160 -1.21 -11.72 2.78
N LEU A 161 -0.68 -12.67 3.56
CA LEU A 161 0.11 -12.35 4.76
C LEU A 161 1.38 -11.56 4.40
N LEU A 162 2.11 -11.98 3.37
CA LEU A 162 3.36 -11.35 2.96
C LEU A 162 3.11 -9.99 2.28
N ALA A 163 2.13 -9.89 1.40
CA ALA A 163 1.79 -8.63 0.74
C ALA A 163 1.31 -7.57 1.76
N ALA A 164 0.45 -7.95 2.70
CA ALA A 164 -0.01 -7.06 3.75
C ALA A 164 1.13 -6.64 4.70
N THR A 165 2.05 -7.55 5.02
CA THR A 165 3.26 -7.22 5.80
C THR A 165 4.14 -6.21 5.08
N ALA A 166 4.40 -6.44 3.79
CA ALA A 166 5.19 -5.56 2.95
C ALA A 166 4.56 -4.17 2.84
N TYR A 167 3.24 -4.10 2.67
CA TYR A 167 2.48 -2.85 2.60
C TYR A 167 2.61 -2.04 3.89
N ASN A 168 2.26 -2.64 5.02
CA ASN A 168 2.30 -1.98 6.33
C ASN A 168 3.70 -1.51 6.74
N ARG A 169 4.75 -2.21 6.31
CA ARG A 169 6.15 -1.85 6.61
C ARG A 169 6.76 -0.90 5.59
N GLY A 170 6.05 -0.57 4.52
CA GLY A 170 6.58 0.26 3.46
C GLY A 170 7.84 -0.34 2.85
N VAL A 171 7.81 -1.64 2.54
CA VAL A 171 8.97 -2.35 1.99
C VAL A 171 9.49 -1.65 0.75
N VAL A 172 10.76 -1.28 0.82
CA VAL A 172 11.47 -0.67 -0.30
C VAL A 172 12.11 -1.77 -1.12
N TRP A 173 11.75 -1.83 -2.38
CA TRP A 173 12.28 -2.82 -3.28
C TRP A 173 13.74 -2.57 -3.59
N ALA A 174 14.54 -3.59 -3.33
CA ALA A 174 15.79 -3.79 -4.04
C ALA A 174 15.50 -4.06 -5.54
N ALA A 175 16.53 -4.18 -6.37
CA ALA A 175 16.38 -4.61 -7.74
C ALA A 175 15.63 -5.96 -7.83
N PRO A 176 14.96 -6.27 -8.97
CA PRO A 176 14.25 -7.53 -9.15
C PRO A 176 15.11 -8.75 -8.76
N GLY A 177 14.54 -9.67 -7.99
CA GLY A 177 15.23 -10.88 -7.52
C GLY A 177 16.02 -10.75 -6.21
N TYR A 178 16.00 -9.60 -5.54
CA TYR A 178 16.71 -9.38 -4.27
C TYR A 178 15.80 -9.38 -3.04
N GLY A 179 14.50 -9.67 -3.20
CA GLY A 179 13.58 -9.80 -2.07
C GLY A 179 13.89 -11.03 -1.23
N ASN A 180 14.04 -10.87 0.09
CA ASN A 180 14.19 -11.97 1.01
C ASN A 180 12.85 -12.34 1.63
N LEU A 181 12.25 -13.43 1.16
CA LEU A 181 10.95 -13.94 1.64
C LEU A 181 10.99 -14.32 3.11
N ASP A 182 12.09 -14.91 3.60
CA ASP A 182 12.18 -15.37 4.98
C ASP A 182 12.12 -14.18 5.94
N ARG A 183 12.85 -13.12 5.61
CA ARG A 183 12.77 -11.87 6.39
C ARG A 183 11.37 -11.28 6.38
N LEU A 184 10.65 -11.35 5.27
CA LEU A 184 9.27 -10.89 5.20
C LEU A 184 8.32 -11.78 6.04
N ARG A 185 8.55 -13.11 6.04
CA ARG A 185 7.84 -14.08 6.88
C ARG A 185 8.05 -13.82 8.37
N GLU A 186 9.27 -13.53 8.80
CA GLU A 186 9.58 -13.17 10.20
C GLU A 186 8.72 -12.00 10.69
N HIS A 187 8.53 -11.00 9.84
CA HIS A 187 7.74 -9.82 10.19
C HIS A 187 6.22 -10.02 10.10
N ALA A 188 5.74 -11.08 9.47
CA ALA A 188 4.30 -11.29 9.22
C ALA A 188 3.47 -11.53 10.48
N SER A 189 4.10 -11.84 11.62
CA SER A 189 3.44 -12.02 12.92
C SER A 189 3.50 -10.80 13.84
N GLU A 190 4.22 -9.75 13.46
CA GLU A 190 4.44 -8.58 14.33
C GLU A 190 3.18 -7.75 14.55
N LYS A 191 3.03 -7.26 15.79
CA LYS A 191 1.87 -6.47 16.22
C LYS A 191 2.27 -5.00 16.36
N HIS A 192 2.21 -4.25 15.27
CA HIS A 192 2.53 -2.81 15.25
C HIS A 192 1.32 -1.94 14.88
N PHE A 193 0.33 -2.49 14.21
CA PHE A 193 -0.85 -1.77 13.75
C PHE A 193 -1.81 -1.44 14.89
N HIS A 194 -2.44 -0.28 14.85
CA HIS A 194 -3.48 0.15 15.80
C HIS A 194 -4.52 1.05 15.12
N TYR A 195 -5.72 1.08 15.68
CA TYR A 195 -6.81 1.92 15.20
C TYR A 195 -6.83 3.32 15.83
N ALA A 196 -6.09 3.54 16.90
CA ALA A 196 -6.08 4.83 17.58
C ALA A 196 -5.35 5.90 16.76
N PHE A 197 -5.95 7.10 16.69
CA PHE A 197 -5.31 8.26 16.04
C PHE A 197 -4.03 8.69 16.79
N ILE A 198 -4.14 8.87 18.08
CA ILE A 198 -2.98 9.14 18.95
C ILE A 198 -2.73 7.91 19.83
N PRO A 199 -1.73 7.07 19.53
CA PRO A 199 -1.46 5.88 20.32
C PRO A 199 -0.83 6.25 21.68
N SER A 200 -1.23 5.52 22.71
CA SER A 200 -0.60 5.53 24.03
C SER A 200 0.09 4.20 24.32
N ALA A 201 0.79 4.09 25.43
CA ALA A 201 1.37 2.83 25.90
C ALA A 201 0.32 1.72 26.09
N ARG A 202 -0.94 2.10 26.36
CA ARG A 202 -2.07 1.17 26.54
C ARG A 202 -2.82 0.87 25.26
N THR A 203 -2.46 1.47 24.12
CA THR A 203 -3.14 1.25 22.85
C THR A 203 -2.95 -0.19 22.38
N LYS A 204 -4.07 -0.88 22.14
CA LYS A 204 -4.04 -2.26 21.63
C LYS A 204 -3.37 -2.32 20.27
N ARG A 205 -2.45 -3.25 20.12
CA ARG A 205 -1.71 -3.53 18.89
C ARG A 205 -2.24 -4.78 18.23
N TYR A 206 -2.26 -4.77 16.90
CA TYR A 206 -2.74 -5.85 16.06
C TYR A 206 -1.66 -6.26 15.05
N CYS A 207 -1.73 -7.49 14.59
CA CYS A 207 -0.95 -7.95 13.45
C CYS A 207 -1.69 -7.57 12.17
N TYR A 208 -1.11 -6.66 11.38
CA TYR A 208 -1.71 -6.16 10.15
C TYR A 208 -2.04 -7.29 9.16
N ALA A 209 -1.09 -8.20 8.93
CA ALA A 209 -1.26 -9.33 8.03
C ALA A 209 -2.42 -10.25 8.47
N THR A 210 -2.60 -10.46 9.78
CA THR A 210 -3.73 -11.25 10.30
C THR A 210 -5.07 -10.57 10.04
N LEU A 211 -5.15 -9.24 10.15
CA LEU A 211 -6.37 -8.48 9.81
C LEU A 211 -6.68 -8.62 8.32
N ALA A 212 -5.69 -8.43 7.45
CA ALA A 212 -5.83 -8.61 6.01
C ALA A 212 -6.35 -10.03 5.65
N TRP A 213 -5.73 -11.07 6.23
CA TRP A 213 -6.17 -12.44 6.01
C TRP A 213 -7.60 -12.71 6.51
N LYS A 214 -7.97 -12.13 7.65
CA LYS A 214 -9.34 -12.23 8.17
C LYS A 214 -10.35 -11.63 7.19
N HIS A 215 -10.03 -10.48 6.61
CA HIS A 215 -10.87 -9.82 5.61
C HIS A 215 -10.94 -10.65 4.33
N TYR A 216 -9.81 -11.12 3.78
CA TYR A 216 -9.78 -11.98 2.60
C TYR A 216 -10.74 -13.17 2.74
N LYS A 217 -10.70 -13.88 3.86
CA LYS A 217 -11.62 -15.01 4.12
C LYS A 217 -13.10 -14.62 4.16
N LYS A 218 -13.42 -13.36 4.43
CA LYS A 218 -14.78 -12.85 4.45
C LYS A 218 -15.29 -12.56 3.04
N ILE A 219 -14.45 -12.01 2.17
CA ILE A 219 -14.84 -11.58 0.82
C ILE A 219 -14.68 -12.67 -0.25
N ALA A 220 -13.85 -13.68 0.00
CA ALA A 220 -13.62 -14.81 -0.91
C ALA A 220 -14.64 -15.95 -0.76
N ARG A 221 -15.73 -15.73 -0.01
CA ARG A 221 -16.87 -16.66 0.13
C ARG A 221 -17.93 -16.39 -0.92
#